data_0ae3934b1d44412329ac64f80e4001bf
#
_entry.id   0ae3934b1d44412329ac64f80e4001bf
#
_cell.length_a   1.000
_cell.length_b   1.000
_cell.length_c   1.000
_cell.angle_alpha   90.00
_cell.angle_beta   90.00
_cell.angle_gamma   90.00
#
_symmetry.space_group_name_H-M   'P 1'
#
loop_
_entity.id
_entity.type
_entity.pdbx_description
1 polymer ?
#
loop_
_entity_poly.entity_id
_entity_poly.type
_entity_poly.pdbx_seq_one_letter_code
_entity_poly.pdbx_strand_id
1 'polypeptide(L)'
;MFDLTTRDIKFISGVGPQKAAVLNKELEIYSLYDLIYYFPYKYVDRSRIYYIHEIDGNMPYIQLKGEILGFETIGEGRQRRLTAHFSDGTGIVDLVWFQGIKYILGKYKLHEEYIIFGKPTVFNGRINVAHPDIDKPDDLKLSSVGLQPYYNTTEKMKRSFLNSHAIEKMMATVIQQIQDPLPETL
;
A
#
# COMPACT_ATOMS: atom_id res chain seq x y z
N MET A 1 -25.08 18.20 -15.14
CA MET A 1 -25.24 16.91 -14.45
C MET A 1 -24.02 16.05 -14.77
N PHE A 2 -23.24 15.68 -13.77
CA PHE A 2 -22.02 14.89 -13.94
C PHE A 2 -22.44 13.42 -14.06
N ASP A 3 -22.46 12.89 -15.30
CA ASP A 3 -22.89 11.50 -15.52
C ASP A 3 -21.72 10.53 -15.28
N LEU A 4 -21.78 9.80 -14.19
CA LEU A 4 -20.77 8.82 -13.78
C LEU A 4 -20.77 7.56 -14.66
N THR A 5 -21.92 7.23 -15.28
CA THR A 5 -22.07 5.98 -16.02
C THR A 5 -21.49 6.04 -17.43
N THR A 6 -21.46 7.23 -18.02
CA THR A 6 -20.95 7.43 -19.39
C THR A 6 -19.48 7.82 -19.44
N ARG A 7 -18.88 8.23 -18.30
CA ARG A 7 -17.49 8.66 -18.27
C ARG A 7 -16.54 7.49 -18.12
N ASP A 8 -15.79 7.22 -19.20
CA ASP A 8 -14.79 6.17 -19.25
C ASP A 8 -13.66 6.41 -18.22
N ILE A 9 -13.27 5.35 -17.54
CA ILE A 9 -12.24 5.34 -16.48
C ILE A 9 -10.87 5.84 -16.96
N LYS A 10 -10.58 5.74 -18.27
CA LYS A 10 -9.30 6.23 -18.84
C LYS A 10 -9.07 7.74 -18.67
N PHE A 11 -10.13 8.51 -18.42
CA PHE A 11 -10.05 9.96 -18.21
C PHE A 11 -9.74 10.37 -16.76
N ILE A 12 -9.64 9.40 -15.85
CA ILE A 12 -9.16 9.69 -14.49
C ILE A 12 -7.67 10.04 -14.54
N SER A 13 -7.29 11.08 -13.82
CA SER A 13 -5.88 11.45 -13.68
C SER A 13 -5.04 10.26 -13.15
N GLY A 14 -3.97 9.92 -13.86
CA GLY A 14 -3.07 8.83 -13.51
C GLY A 14 -3.49 7.42 -13.97
N VAL A 15 -4.66 7.27 -14.64
CA VAL A 15 -5.10 5.99 -15.21
C VAL A 15 -4.59 5.82 -16.63
N GLY A 16 -5.08 6.60 -17.57
CA GLY A 16 -4.72 6.48 -18.98
C GLY A 16 -5.16 5.15 -19.64
N PRO A 17 -4.96 5.01 -20.97
CA PRO A 17 -5.51 3.85 -21.72
C PRO A 17 -4.96 2.50 -21.27
N GLN A 18 -3.68 2.41 -20.91
CA GLN A 18 -3.05 1.14 -20.55
C GLN A 18 -3.59 0.57 -19.24
N LYS A 19 -3.70 1.42 -18.20
CA LYS A 19 -4.26 1.00 -16.91
C LYS A 19 -5.75 0.75 -17.01
N ALA A 20 -6.49 1.56 -17.78
CA ALA A 20 -7.90 1.35 -18.05
C ALA A 20 -8.15 -0.04 -18.67
N ALA A 21 -7.35 -0.43 -19.67
CA ALA A 21 -7.47 -1.77 -20.28
C ALA A 21 -7.23 -2.91 -19.27
N VAL A 22 -6.34 -2.72 -18.28
CA VAL A 22 -6.14 -3.71 -17.22
C VAL A 22 -7.33 -3.74 -16.27
N LEU A 23 -7.85 -2.60 -15.83
CA LEU A 23 -9.03 -2.49 -14.96
C LEU A 23 -10.26 -3.11 -15.62
N ASN A 24 -10.49 -2.81 -16.89
CA ASN A 24 -11.60 -3.39 -17.68
C ASN A 24 -11.51 -4.92 -17.71
N LYS A 25 -10.31 -5.45 -17.97
CA LYS A 25 -10.11 -6.91 -18.14
C LYS A 25 -10.11 -7.68 -16.83
N GLU A 26 -9.53 -7.13 -15.79
CA GLU A 26 -9.30 -7.84 -14.51
C GLU A 26 -10.44 -7.65 -13.50
N LEU A 27 -11.13 -6.50 -13.54
CA LEU A 27 -12.17 -6.14 -12.58
C LEU A 27 -13.51 -5.73 -13.21
N GLU A 28 -13.61 -5.73 -14.54
CA GLU A 28 -14.79 -5.28 -15.30
C GLU A 28 -15.19 -3.82 -14.98
N ILE A 29 -14.19 -2.98 -14.63
CA ILE A 29 -14.40 -1.57 -14.34
C ILE A 29 -14.17 -0.76 -15.62
N TYR A 30 -15.21 -0.18 -16.18
CA TYR A 30 -15.21 0.59 -17.43
C TYR A 30 -15.47 2.08 -17.22
N SER A 31 -16.30 2.40 -16.22
CA SER A 31 -16.79 3.74 -15.94
C SER A 31 -16.40 4.23 -14.54
N LEU A 32 -16.60 5.52 -14.27
CA LEU A 32 -16.46 6.05 -12.92
C LEU A 32 -17.47 5.43 -11.95
N TYR A 33 -18.65 5.10 -12.45
CA TYR A 33 -19.67 4.41 -11.68
C TYR A 33 -19.17 3.04 -11.19
N ASP A 34 -18.64 2.21 -12.09
CA ASP A 34 -18.11 0.90 -11.74
C ASP A 34 -17.00 1.01 -10.68
N LEU A 35 -16.13 2.03 -10.80
CA LEU A 35 -15.08 2.24 -9.81
C LEU A 35 -15.65 2.58 -8.43
N ILE A 36 -16.64 3.47 -8.33
CA ILE A 36 -17.24 3.89 -7.05
C ILE A 36 -17.92 2.70 -6.35
N TYR A 37 -18.55 1.81 -7.11
CA TYR A 37 -19.18 0.62 -6.57
C TYR A 37 -18.23 -0.58 -6.40
N TYR A 38 -16.94 -0.39 -6.69
CA TYR A 38 -15.92 -1.38 -6.38
C TYR A 38 -15.47 -1.23 -4.93
N PHE A 39 -16.16 -1.92 -4.02
CA PHE A 39 -15.93 -1.81 -2.58
C PHE A 39 -14.66 -2.55 -2.13
N PRO A 40 -13.97 -2.03 -1.11
CA PRO A 40 -12.85 -2.75 -0.50
C PRO A 40 -13.33 -4.01 0.22
N TYR A 41 -12.52 -5.06 0.20
CA TYR A 41 -12.86 -6.31 0.89
C TYR A 41 -12.57 -6.24 2.40
N LYS A 42 -11.77 -5.29 2.83
CA LYS A 42 -11.50 -4.98 4.25
C LYS A 42 -11.01 -3.56 4.43
N TYR A 43 -11.14 -3.08 5.67
CA TYR A 43 -10.51 -1.87 6.15
C TYR A 43 -9.46 -2.22 7.20
N VAL A 44 -8.33 -1.51 7.20
CA VAL A 44 -7.28 -1.66 8.20
C VAL A 44 -7.07 -0.32 8.88
N ASP A 45 -7.11 -0.34 10.21
CA ASP A 45 -6.86 0.86 11.01
C ASP A 45 -5.36 1.20 10.96
N ARG A 46 -5.04 2.39 10.44
CA ARG A 46 -3.70 2.98 10.42
C ARG A 46 -3.58 4.18 11.35
N SER A 47 -4.53 4.40 12.25
CA SER A 47 -4.50 5.54 13.16
C SER A 47 -3.44 5.42 14.24
N ARG A 48 -3.02 4.18 14.57
CA ARG A 48 -2.07 3.91 15.64
C ARG A 48 -0.66 3.60 15.10
N ILE A 49 0.31 4.35 15.56
CA ILE A 49 1.74 4.02 15.45
C ILE A 49 2.14 3.30 16.74
N TYR A 50 2.68 2.09 16.60
CA TYR A 50 3.17 1.28 17.70
C TYR A 50 4.66 1.54 17.92
N TYR A 51 5.15 1.32 19.13
CA TYR A 51 6.56 1.16 19.38
C TYR A 51 7.00 -0.29 19.18
N ILE A 52 8.26 -0.49 18.75
CA ILE A 52 8.76 -1.84 18.45
C ILE A 52 8.71 -2.75 19.68
N HIS A 53 8.94 -2.21 20.89
CA HIS A 53 8.84 -3.00 22.13
C HIS A 53 7.41 -3.44 22.48
N GLU A 54 6.38 -2.83 21.88
CA GLU A 54 4.97 -3.17 22.12
C GLU A 54 4.46 -4.28 21.20
N ILE A 55 5.18 -4.60 20.13
CA ILE A 55 4.69 -5.51 19.10
C ILE A 55 5.14 -6.95 19.35
N ASP A 56 4.30 -7.88 18.87
CA ASP A 56 4.62 -9.29 18.76
C ASP A 56 4.30 -9.84 17.36
N GLY A 57 4.71 -11.07 17.08
CA GLY A 57 4.50 -11.71 15.77
C GLY A 57 3.07 -12.17 15.50
N ASN A 58 2.14 -12.04 16.44
CA ASN A 58 0.74 -12.47 16.32
C ASN A 58 -0.21 -11.32 16.00
N MET A 59 0.28 -10.08 16.10
CA MET A 59 -0.53 -8.90 15.78
C MET A 59 -0.97 -8.92 14.32
N PRO A 60 -2.13 -8.34 13.98
CA PRO A 60 -2.63 -8.36 12.59
C PRO A 60 -1.74 -7.52 11.68
N TYR A 61 -2.01 -6.24 11.58
CA TYR A 61 -1.19 -5.26 10.86
C TYR A 61 -0.77 -4.17 11.83
N ILE A 62 0.47 -3.72 11.69
CA ILE A 62 1.05 -2.68 12.54
C ILE A 62 1.60 -1.55 11.69
N GLN A 63 1.66 -0.37 12.28
CA GLN A 63 2.38 0.78 11.75
C GLN A 63 3.45 1.19 12.74
N LEU A 64 4.69 1.33 12.25
CA LEU A 64 5.85 1.75 13.04
C LEU A 64 6.45 2.99 12.41
N LYS A 65 7.00 3.88 13.23
CA LYS A 65 7.76 5.04 12.80
C LYS A 65 9.20 4.92 13.30
N GLY A 66 10.18 5.09 12.42
CA GLY A 66 11.58 4.94 12.77
C GLY A 66 12.51 5.11 11.58
N GLU A 67 13.73 4.62 11.70
CA GLU A 67 14.77 4.73 10.67
C GLU A 67 15.36 3.37 10.28
N ILE A 68 15.92 3.31 9.06
CA ILE A 68 16.68 2.14 8.60
C ILE A 68 18.13 2.30 9.03
N LEU A 69 18.62 1.39 9.88
CA LEU A 69 19.99 1.39 10.38
C LEU A 69 20.98 0.73 9.42
N GLY A 70 20.53 -0.22 8.62
CA GLY A 70 21.41 -0.96 7.71
C GLY A 70 20.63 -1.88 6.78
N PHE A 71 21.28 -2.28 5.69
CA PHE A 71 20.79 -3.28 4.75
C PHE A 71 21.72 -4.48 4.71
N GLU A 72 21.16 -5.66 4.70
CA GLU A 72 21.88 -6.92 4.53
C GLU A 72 21.23 -7.73 3.40
N THR A 73 22.06 -8.29 2.51
CA THR A 73 21.59 -9.20 1.47
C THR A 73 22.02 -10.63 1.82
N ILE A 74 21.03 -11.49 1.99
CA ILE A 74 21.25 -12.89 2.41
C ILE A 74 20.84 -13.83 1.29
N GLY A 75 21.63 -14.87 1.06
CA GLY A 75 21.39 -15.91 0.06
C GLY A 75 21.79 -15.52 -1.35
N GLU A 76 21.72 -16.49 -2.26
CA GLU A 76 22.12 -16.35 -3.68
C GLU A 76 21.00 -16.81 -4.60
N GLY A 77 21.04 -16.33 -5.85
CA GLY A 77 20.11 -16.71 -6.89
C GLY A 77 18.65 -16.45 -6.52
N ARG A 78 17.81 -17.49 -6.59
CA ARG A 78 16.37 -17.39 -6.30
C ARG A 78 16.05 -17.30 -4.80
N GLN A 79 16.98 -17.63 -3.92
CA GLN A 79 16.83 -17.55 -2.46
C GLN A 79 17.35 -16.21 -1.90
N ARG A 80 17.80 -15.32 -2.76
CA ARG A 80 18.31 -14.01 -2.37
C ARG A 80 17.19 -13.16 -1.80
N ARG A 81 17.42 -12.62 -0.61
CA ARG A 81 16.53 -11.67 0.07
C ARG A 81 17.30 -10.45 0.55
N LEU A 82 16.63 -9.32 0.61
CA LEU A 82 17.12 -8.12 1.27
C LEU A 82 16.47 -8.02 2.64
N THR A 83 17.26 -7.74 3.65
CA THR A 83 16.81 -7.41 5.00
C THR A 83 17.24 -5.98 5.32
N ALA A 84 16.34 -5.14 5.82
CA ALA A 84 16.67 -3.85 6.39
C ALA A 84 16.39 -3.89 7.89
N HIS A 85 17.36 -3.48 8.69
CA HIS A 85 17.21 -3.34 10.14
C HIS A 85 16.56 -2.00 10.43
N PHE A 86 15.33 -2.03 10.92
CA PHE A 86 14.52 -0.86 11.21
C PHE A 86 14.38 -0.67 12.72
N SER A 87 14.58 0.56 13.20
CA SER A 87 14.54 0.89 14.62
C SER A 87 13.78 2.18 14.88
N ASP A 88 13.06 2.22 16.00
CA ASP A 88 12.45 3.40 16.59
C ASP A 88 13.15 3.85 17.89
N GLY A 89 14.32 3.27 18.19
CA GLY A 89 15.04 3.48 19.43
C GLY A 89 14.59 2.59 20.59
N THR A 90 13.43 1.92 20.52
CA THR A 90 12.94 1.00 21.56
C THR A 90 13.25 -0.46 21.27
N GLY A 91 13.52 -0.77 19.99
CA GLY A 91 13.83 -2.11 19.50
C GLY A 91 14.27 -2.12 18.04
N ILE A 92 14.42 -3.32 17.49
CA ILE A 92 14.77 -3.54 16.08
C ILE A 92 13.83 -4.57 15.49
N VAL A 93 13.30 -4.30 14.30
CA VAL A 93 12.57 -5.25 13.45
C VAL A 93 13.25 -5.39 12.10
N ASP A 94 13.16 -6.57 11.50
CA ASP A 94 13.71 -6.83 10.19
C ASP A 94 12.63 -6.64 9.11
N LEU A 95 12.86 -5.72 8.17
CA LEU A 95 12.03 -5.55 6.98
C LEU A 95 12.61 -6.42 5.87
N VAL A 96 11.80 -7.32 5.28
CA VAL A 96 12.32 -8.36 4.37
C VAL A 96 11.69 -8.26 3.00
N TRP A 97 12.51 -8.28 1.93
CA TRP A 97 12.07 -8.34 0.54
C TRP A 97 12.72 -9.50 -0.20
N PHE A 98 11.89 -10.26 -0.90
CA PHE A 98 12.32 -11.37 -1.78
C PHE A 98 12.43 -10.95 -3.24
N GLN A 99 11.92 -9.76 -3.58
CA GLN A 99 11.89 -9.21 -4.94
C GLN A 99 12.17 -7.71 -4.91
N GLY A 100 12.59 -7.14 -6.06
CA GLY A 100 12.78 -5.71 -6.19
C GLY A 100 13.98 -5.13 -5.42
N ILE A 101 14.95 -5.95 -5.02
CA ILE A 101 16.07 -5.57 -4.15
C ILE A 101 16.79 -4.30 -4.63
N LYS A 102 17.12 -4.23 -5.94
CA LYS A 102 17.79 -3.05 -6.49
C LYS A 102 16.96 -1.76 -6.36
N TYR A 103 15.64 -1.90 -6.54
CA TYR A 103 14.72 -0.77 -6.40
C TYR A 103 14.65 -0.29 -4.94
N ILE A 104 14.55 -1.21 -3.99
CA ILE A 104 14.50 -0.89 -2.55
C ILE A 104 15.78 -0.16 -2.12
N LEU A 105 16.96 -0.71 -2.47
CA LEU A 105 18.26 -0.11 -2.16
C LEU A 105 18.45 1.28 -2.79
N GLY A 106 17.87 1.53 -3.95
CA GLY A 106 17.93 2.84 -4.61
C GLY A 106 16.93 3.86 -4.08
N LYS A 107 15.83 3.39 -3.48
CA LYS A 107 14.73 4.25 -3.04
C LYS A 107 14.87 4.73 -1.59
N TYR A 108 15.30 3.84 -0.68
CA TYR A 108 15.34 4.13 0.75
C TYR A 108 16.78 4.34 1.22
N LYS A 109 16.96 5.32 2.10
CA LYS A 109 18.28 5.71 2.61
C LYS A 109 18.41 5.36 4.08
N LEU A 110 19.65 5.17 4.53
CA LEU A 110 19.97 4.96 5.92
C LEU A 110 19.76 6.24 6.73
N HIS A 111 19.33 6.09 7.97
CA HIS A 111 19.15 7.18 8.94
C HIS A 111 18.18 8.29 8.48
N GLU A 112 17.30 7.97 7.53
CA GLU A 112 16.12 8.78 7.22
C GLU A 112 14.89 8.19 7.93
N GLU A 113 13.99 9.06 8.37
CA GLU A 113 12.75 8.66 9.04
C GLU A 113 11.72 8.15 8.05
N TYR A 114 11.14 6.99 8.36
CA TYR A 114 10.09 6.35 7.57
C TYR A 114 8.96 5.88 8.48
N ILE A 115 7.78 5.74 7.88
CA ILE A 115 6.67 5.02 8.48
C ILE A 115 6.49 3.74 7.68
N ILE A 116 6.54 2.62 8.37
CA ILE A 116 6.30 1.31 7.77
C ILE A 116 4.94 0.78 8.19
N PHE A 117 4.31 0.05 7.29
CA PHE A 117 3.08 -0.67 7.57
C PHE A 117 3.15 -2.09 7.03
N GLY A 118 2.79 -3.06 7.84
CA GLY A 118 2.81 -4.46 7.44
C GLY A 118 2.37 -5.41 8.55
N LYS A 119 2.34 -6.71 8.23
CA LYS A 119 2.02 -7.76 9.18
C LYS A 119 3.31 -8.26 9.82
N PRO A 120 3.45 -8.19 11.17
CA PRO A 120 4.60 -8.76 11.85
C PRO A 120 4.52 -10.29 11.86
N THR A 121 5.65 -10.92 11.81
CA THR A 121 5.82 -12.38 11.96
C THR A 121 7.09 -12.64 12.75
N VAL A 122 7.19 -13.80 13.40
CA VAL A 122 8.43 -14.21 14.08
C VAL A 122 9.18 -15.20 13.20
N PHE A 123 10.44 -14.91 12.91
CA PHE A 123 11.34 -15.82 12.22
C PHE A 123 12.72 -15.80 12.88
N ASN A 124 13.24 -16.96 13.26
CA ASN A 124 14.51 -17.11 13.99
C ASN A 124 14.60 -16.24 15.27
N GLY A 125 13.49 -16.14 16.01
CA GLY A 125 13.44 -15.36 17.26
C GLY A 125 13.40 -13.83 17.07
N ARG A 126 13.31 -13.35 15.85
CA ARG A 126 13.19 -11.91 15.52
C ARG A 126 11.85 -11.59 14.89
N ILE A 127 11.35 -10.40 15.16
CA ILE A 127 10.17 -9.89 14.49
C ILE A 127 10.57 -9.40 13.09
N ASN A 128 9.84 -9.89 12.09
CA ASN A 128 10.04 -9.56 10.68
C ASN A 128 8.76 -9.00 10.09
N VAL A 129 8.88 -8.07 9.16
CA VAL A 129 7.78 -7.57 8.33
C VAL A 129 8.15 -7.79 6.87
N ALA A 130 7.46 -8.71 6.19
CA ALA A 130 7.72 -9.04 4.80
C ALA A 130 7.00 -8.06 3.85
N HIS A 131 7.75 -7.52 2.88
CA HIS A 131 7.24 -6.58 1.88
C HIS A 131 6.37 -5.44 2.48
N PRO A 132 6.88 -4.70 3.49
CA PRO A 132 6.12 -3.61 4.10
C PRO A 132 5.84 -2.50 3.09
N ASP A 133 4.71 -1.81 3.28
CA ASP A 133 4.55 -0.47 2.71
C ASP A 133 5.46 0.49 3.48
N ILE A 134 6.16 1.35 2.77
CA ILE A 134 7.05 2.35 3.38
C ILE A 134 6.75 3.71 2.79
N ASP A 135 6.41 4.65 3.66
CA ASP A 135 6.09 6.03 3.32
C ASP A 135 7.04 7.00 4.06
N LYS A 136 7.26 8.18 3.51
CA LYS A 136 7.90 9.27 4.27
C LYS A 136 6.86 9.92 5.18
N PRO A 137 7.26 10.43 6.37
CA PRO A 137 6.32 11.08 7.28
C PRO A 137 5.52 12.22 6.64
N ASP A 138 6.13 12.96 5.72
CA ASP A 138 5.47 14.06 5.02
C ASP A 138 4.44 13.62 3.96
N ASP A 139 4.57 12.42 3.43
CA ASP A 139 3.66 11.87 2.42
C ASP A 139 2.36 11.32 3.04
N LEU A 140 2.34 11.15 4.36
CA LEU A 140 1.22 10.55 5.10
C LEU A 140 0.00 11.45 5.32
N LYS A 141 0.03 12.70 4.86
CA LYS A 141 -1.03 13.69 5.13
C LYS A 141 -2.42 13.33 4.60
N LEU A 142 -2.57 12.31 3.76
CA LEU A 142 -3.86 11.91 3.17
C LEU A 142 -4.36 10.52 3.58
N SER A 143 -3.49 9.60 3.98
CA SER A 143 -3.88 8.19 4.22
C SER A 143 -3.71 7.70 5.65
N SER A 144 -3.18 8.51 6.55
CA SER A 144 -2.76 8.04 7.88
C SER A 144 -3.74 8.30 9.02
N VAL A 145 -4.89 8.88 8.72
CA VAL A 145 -5.90 9.14 9.76
C VAL A 145 -7.15 8.33 9.44
N GLY A 146 -7.24 7.13 10.00
CA GLY A 146 -8.44 6.32 9.94
C GLY A 146 -8.29 4.93 9.29
N LEU A 147 -9.41 4.43 8.82
CA LEU A 147 -9.52 3.12 8.19
C LEU A 147 -9.05 3.17 6.73
N GLN A 148 -7.93 2.52 6.44
CA GLN A 148 -7.45 2.38 5.06
C GLN A 148 -8.20 1.25 4.34
N PRO A 149 -8.79 1.52 3.17
CA PRO A 149 -9.46 0.50 2.39
C PRO A 149 -8.45 -0.41 1.67
N TYR A 150 -8.71 -1.71 1.68
CA TYR A 150 -7.97 -2.70 0.91
C TYR A 150 -8.84 -3.29 -0.18
N TYR A 151 -8.38 -3.13 -1.42
CA TYR A 151 -9.07 -3.61 -2.62
C TYR A 151 -8.43 -4.91 -3.12
N ASN A 152 -9.26 -5.81 -3.67
CA ASN A 152 -8.77 -6.99 -4.35
C ASN A 152 -7.98 -6.58 -5.60
N THR A 153 -6.82 -7.21 -5.80
CA THR A 153 -5.96 -6.96 -6.95
C THR A 153 -5.36 -8.26 -7.46
N THR A 154 -5.25 -8.41 -8.78
CA THR A 154 -4.59 -9.55 -9.39
C THR A 154 -3.08 -9.32 -9.53
N GLU A 155 -2.31 -10.39 -9.72
CA GLU A 155 -0.87 -10.27 -9.99
C GLU A 155 -0.56 -9.43 -11.24
N LYS A 156 -1.43 -9.48 -12.24
CA LYS A 156 -1.30 -8.68 -13.45
C LYS A 156 -1.52 -7.19 -13.17
N MET A 157 -2.48 -6.85 -12.31
CA MET A 157 -2.70 -5.49 -11.85
C MET A 157 -1.48 -4.94 -11.11
N LYS A 158 -0.91 -5.73 -10.18
CA LYS A 158 0.30 -5.33 -9.44
C LYS A 158 1.49 -5.05 -10.37
N ARG A 159 1.69 -5.86 -11.42
CA ARG A 159 2.72 -5.63 -12.44
C ARG A 159 2.49 -4.35 -13.25
N SER A 160 1.24 -3.90 -13.34
CA SER A 160 0.84 -2.64 -13.99
C SER A 160 0.75 -1.46 -13.02
N PHE A 161 1.32 -1.58 -11.81
CA PHE A 161 1.25 -0.59 -10.74
C PHE A 161 -0.17 -0.25 -10.30
N LEU A 162 -1.11 -1.19 -10.45
CA LEU A 162 -2.49 -1.11 -10.00
C LEU A 162 -2.68 -1.94 -8.72
N ASN A 163 -1.98 -1.59 -7.66
CA ASN A 163 -2.18 -2.16 -6.33
C ASN A 163 -3.37 -1.50 -5.60
N SER A 164 -3.70 -2.00 -4.41
CA SER A 164 -4.81 -1.47 -3.60
C SER A 164 -4.71 0.04 -3.36
N HIS A 165 -3.51 0.56 -3.09
CA HIS A 165 -3.28 1.99 -2.88
C HIS A 165 -3.49 2.82 -4.15
N ALA A 166 -3.18 2.28 -5.33
CA ALA A 166 -3.48 2.95 -6.59
C ALA A 166 -5.00 3.07 -6.83
N ILE A 167 -5.78 2.04 -6.47
CA ILE A 167 -7.24 2.08 -6.53
C ILE A 167 -7.80 3.10 -5.53
N GLU A 168 -7.29 3.13 -4.31
CA GLU A 168 -7.65 4.13 -3.29
C GLU A 168 -7.44 5.56 -3.80
N LYS A 169 -6.28 5.84 -4.40
CA LYS A 169 -6.00 7.17 -5.00
C LYS A 169 -6.96 7.54 -6.14
N MET A 170 -7.27 6.58 -6.99
CA MET A 170 -8.26 6.80 -8.06
C MET A 170 -9.64 7.09 -7.47
N MET A 171 -10.05 6.33 -6.47
CA MET A 171 -11.31 6.53 -5.75
C MET A 171 -11.38 7.92 -5.13
N ALA A 172 -10.34 8.34 -4.40
CA ALA A 172 -10.26 9.68 -3.81
C ALA A 172 -10.37 10.78 -4.87
N THR A 173 -9.71 10.61 -6.03
CA THR A 173 -9.79 11.57 -7.14
C THR A 173 -11.20 11.67 -7.70
N VAL A 174 -11.91 10.55 -7.84
CA VAL A 174 -13.28 10.54 -8.36
C VAL A 174 -14.24 11.17 -7.35
N ILE A 175 -14.14 10.80 -6.08
CA ILE A 175 -15.00 11.34 -5.01
C ILE A 175 -14.87 12.87 -4.93
N GLN A 176 -13.67 13.42 -5.07
CA GLN A 176 -13.45 14.88 -5.08
C GLN A 176 -14.11 15.57 -6.28
N GLN A 177 -14.36 14.86 -7.37
CA GLN A 177 -15.00 15.42 -8.58
C GLN A 177 -16.52 15.33 -8.53
N ILE A 178 -17.09 14.54 -7.63
CA ILE A 178 -18.54 14.38 -7.47
C ILE A 178 -19.05 15.54 -6.66
N GLN A 179 -19.87 16.38 -7.27
CA GLN A 179 -20.53 17.51 -6.62
C GLN A 179 -22.00 17.23 -6.28
N ASP A 180 -22.61 16.30 -7.00
CA ASP A 180 -24.00 15.89 -6.80
C ASP A 180 -24.09 14.65 -5.90
N PRO A 181 -25.16 14.49 -5.10
CA PRO A 181 -25.37 13.27 -4.34
C PRO A 181 -25.48 12.06 -5.27
N LEU A 182 -24.84 10.96 -4.85
CA LEU A 182 -24.96 9.69 -5.58
C LEU A 182 -26.42 9.22 -5.50
N PRO A 183 -26.96 8.64 -6.60
CA PRO A 183 -28.31 8.06 -6.56
C PRO A 183 -28.31 6.91 -5.55
N GLU A 184 -29.25 6.93 -4.63
CA GLU A 184 -29.49 5.80 -3.72
C GLU A 184 -29.98 4.62 -4.56
N THR A 185 -29.20 3.55 -4.53
CA THR A 185 -29.59 2.24 -5.08
C THR A 185 -29.97 1.35 -3.88
N LEU A 186 -31.21 1.44 -3.46
CA LEU A 186 -31.83 0.44 -2.58
C LEU A 186 -32.49 -0.65 -3.44
#